data_6dd39d0acbdb03e14ff37ff151a752bd
#
_entry.id   6dd39d0acbdb03e14ff37ff151a752bd
#
_cell.length_a   1.000
_cell.length_b   1.000
_cell.length_c   1.000
_cell.angle_alpha   90.00
_cell.angle_beta   90.00
_cell.angle_gamma   90.00
#
_symmetry.space_group_name_H-M   'P 1'
#
loop_
_entity.id
_entity.type
_entity.pdbx_description
1 polymer ?
#
loop_
_entity_poly.entity_id
_entity_poly.type
_entity_poly.pdbx_seq_one_letter_code
_entity_poly.pdbx_strand_id
1 'polypeptide(L)'
;MEFMPHVVEAKHVKDYLIKVKFNDGVEKVVDFTSYVSKGGIFAELKDTGYFKRFFIDLNTVCWPNGADIAPETLYKLESAT
;
A
#
# COMPACT_ATOMS: atom_id res chain seq x y z
N MET A 1 8.97 -6.73 23.76
CA MET A 1 8.45 -5.52 23.06
C MET A 1 7.91 -5.95 21.70
N GLU A 2 6.69 -5.58 21.40
CA GLU A 2 6.09 -5.94 20.12
C GLU A 2 6.68 -5.11 18.97
N PHE A 3 6.90 -5.80 17.85
CA PHE A 3 7.31 -5.12 16.64
C PHE A 3 6.13 -4.35 16.05
N MET A 4 6.35 -3.09 15.73
CA MET A 4 5.36 -2.22 15.09
C MET A 4 5.79 -1.96 13.65
N PRO A 5 5.18 -2.61 12.67
CA PRO A 5 5.60 -2.39 11.27
C PRO A 5 5.28 -0.98 10.81
N HIS A 6 6.26 -0.35 10.16
CA HIS A 6 6.11 0.95 9.50
C HIS A 6 6.60 0.81 8.07
N VAL A 7 5.85 1.35 7.11
CA VAL A 7 6.30 1.41 5.72
C VAL A 7 7.27 2.57 5.60
N VAL A 8 8.48 2.30 5.15
CA VAL A 8 9.52 3.33 5.00
C VAL A 8 9.80 3.68 3.55
N GLU A 9 9.45 2.79 2.61
CA GLU A 9 9.57 3.04 1.18
C GLU A 9 8.42 2.38 0.45
N ALA A 10 7.98 2.99 -0.66
CA ALA A 10 6.96 2.42 -1.53
C ALA A 10 7.27 2.81 -2.96
N LYS A 11 7.15 1.86 -3.88
CA LYS A 11 7.43 2.08 -5.29
C LYS A 11 6.41 1.33 -6.14
N HIS A 12 5.84 2.03 -7.13
CA HIS A 12 4.92 1.42 -8.09
C HIS A 12 5.67 0.44 -8.98
N VAL A 13 5.14 -0.77 -9.13
CA VAL A 13 5.71 -1.80 -9.99
C VAL A 13 5.01 -1.80 -11.34
N LYS A 14 3.73 -2.15 -11.36
CA LYS A 14 2.85 -2.10 -12.53
C LYS A 14 1.41 -2.29 -12.04
N ASP A 15 0.43 -1.93 -12.86
CA ASP A 15 -0.99 -2.10 -12.54
C ASP A 15 -1.30 -1.63 -11.11
N TYR A 16 -1.83 -2.50 -10.26
CA TYR A 16 -2.14 -2.20 -8.85
C TYR A 16 -1.12 -2.81 -7.90
N LEU A 17 0.10 -3.05 -8.36
CA LEU A 17 1.18 -3.60 -7.55
C LEU A 17 2.10 -2.49 -7.04
N ILE A 18 2.32 -2.46 -5.74
CA ILE A 18 3.26 -1.54 -5.11
C ILE A 18 4.24 -2.37 -4.28
N LYS A 19 5.54 -2.12 -4.50
CA LYS A 19 6.57 -2.73 -3.66
C LYS A 19 6.75 -1.84 -2.44
N VAL A 20 6.55 -2.42 -1.26
CA VAL A 20 6.70 -1.70 0.01
C VAL A 20 7.86 -2.28 0.80
N LYS A 21 8.56 -1.42 1.51
CA LYS A 21 9.63 -1.82 2.42
C LYS A 21 9.28 -1.37 3.82
N PHE A 22 9.47 -2.26 4.78
CA PHE A 22 9.16 -1.99 6.18
C PHE A 22 10.41 -1.63 6.97
N ASN A 23 10.20 -1.11 8.17
CA ASN A 23 11.27 -0.66 9.05
C ASN A 23 12.21 -1.77 9.56
N ASP A 24 11.85 -3.04 9.37
CA ASP A 24 12.72 -4.17 9.67
C ASP A 24 13.50 -4.67 8.46
N GLY A 25 13.35 -3.99 7.31
CA GLY A 25 14.04 -4.35 6.07
C GLY A 25 13.26 -5.32 5.19
N VAL A 26 12.12 -5.83 5.63
CA VAL A 26 11.29 -6.73 4.82
C VAL A 26 10.70 -5.94 3.65
N GLU A 27 10.77 -6.52 2.45
CA GLU A 27 10.18 -5.96 1.24
C GLU A 27 9.12 -6.90 0.72
N LYS A 28 8.01 -6.35 0.24
CA LYS A 28 6.92 -7.11 -0.35
C LYS A 28 6.35 -6.38 -1.54
N VAL A 29 5.87 -7.14 -2.53
CA VAL A 29 5.04 -6.57 -3.59
C VAL A 29 3.60 -6.83 -3.19
N VAL A 30 2.86 -5.78 -2.93
CA VAL A 30 1.46 -5.87 -2.50
C VAL A 30 0.55 -5.63 -3.68
N ASP A 31 -0.42 -6.53 -3.88
CA ASP A 31 -1.45 -6.40 -4.91
C ASP A 31 -2.67 -5.73 -4.29
N PHE A 32 -3.00 -4.54 -4.77
CA PHE A 32 -4.11 -3.75 -4.26
C PHE A 32 -5.41 -3.95 -5.04
N THR A 33 -5.45 -4.92 -5.99
CA THR A 33 -6.62 -5.13 -6.83
C THR A 33 -7.89 -5.36 -6.01
N SER A 34 -7.80 -6.15 -4.94
CA SER A 34 -8.96 -6.42 -4.10
C SER A 34 -9.47 -5.17 -3.38
N TYR A 35 -8.58 -4.25 -3.06
CA TYR A 35 -8.95 -3.00 -2.40
C TYR A 35 -9.64 -2.05 -3.38
N VAL A 36 -9.07 -1.86 -4.57
CA VAL A 36 -9.66 -0.96 -5.57
C VAL A 36 -11.03 -1.46 -6.05
N SER A 37 -11.26 -2.76 -5.95
CA SER A 37 -12.54 -3.37 -6.36
C SER A 37 -13.66 -3.17 -5.34
N LYS A 38 -13.33 -2.76 -4.12
CA LYS A 38 -14.34 -2.59 -3.07
C LYS A 38 -15.22 -1.36 -3.27
N GLY A 39 -14.77 -0.38 -4.03
CA GLY A 39 -15.49 0.87 -4.19
C GLY A 39 -15.30 1.80 -2.99
N GLY A 40 -16.27 2.68 -2.76
CA GLY A 40 -16.15 3.68 -1.69
C GLY A 40 -14.94 4.58 -1.91
N ILE A 41 -14.17 4.82 -0.84
CA ILE A 41 -12.99 5.67 -0.91
C ILE A 41 -11.91 5.09 -1.84
N PHE A 42 -11.93 3.79 -2.08
CA PHE A 42 -10.96 3.14 -2.98
C PHE A 42 -11.37 3.19 -4.45
N ALA A 43 -12.59 3.65 -4.76
CA ALA A 43 -13.08 3.66 -6.15
C ALA A 43 -12.20 4.50 -7.08
N GLU A 44 -11.68 5.64 -6.61
CA GLU A 44 -10.80 6.50 -7.42
C GLU A 44 -9.49 5.81 -7.79
N LEU A 45 -9.07 4.83 -7.01
CA LEU A 45 -7.82 4.10 -7.24
C LEU A 45 -7.90 3.17 -8.44
N LYS A 46 -9.08 2.94 -8.99
CA LYS A 46 -9.23 2.19 -10.24
C LYS A 46 -8.55 2.90 -11.41
N ASP A 47 -8.51 4.22 -11.37
CA ASP A 47 -7.74 5.01 -12.32
C ASP A 47 -6.27 4.82 -11.96
N THR A 48 -5.50 4.17 -12.83
CA THR A 48 -4.09 3.88 -12.56
C THR A 48 -3.26 5.16 -12.40
N GLY A 49 -3.65 6.24 -13.08
CA GLY A 49 -2.98 7.53 -12.88
C GLY A 49 -3.14 8.05 -11.46
N TYR A 50 -4.35 7.92 -10.91
CA TYR A 50 -4.60 8.31 -9.52
C TYR A 50 -3.93 7.33 -8.55
N PHE A 51 -3.98 6.03 -8.86
CA PHE A 51 -3.36 5.00 -8.03
C PHE A 51 -1.87 5.28 -7.81
N LYS A 52 -1.19 5.77 -8.82
CA LYS A 52 0.24 6.09 -8.75
C LYS A 52 0.57 7.30 -7.87
N ARG A 53 -0.45 8.04 -7.43
CA ARG A 53 -0.25 9.23 -6.60
C ARG A 53 -0.09 8.92 -5.12
N PHE A 54 0.11 7.66 -4.76
CA PHE A 54 0.32 7.27 -3.37
C PHE A 54 1.54 7.97 -2.79
N PHE A 55 1.53 8.11 -1.48
CA PHE A 55 2.66 8.65 -0.72
C PHE A 55 2.68 7.96 0.64
N ILE A 56 3.76 8.14 1.38
CA ILE A 56 3.89 7.57 2.71
C ILE A 56 3.58 8.65 3.73
N ASP A 57 2.60 8.38 4.59
CA ASP A 57 2.25 9.23 5.72
C ASP A 57 1.73 8.34 6.84
N LEU A 58 1.90 8.77 8.07
CA LEU A 58 1.48 7.99 9.24
C LEU A 58 1.99 6.54 9.18
N ASN A 59 3.21 6.37 8.66
CA ASN A 59 3.91 5.08 8.58
C ASN A 59 3.27 4.06 7.63
N THR A 60 2.46 4.53 6.67
CA THR A 60 1.84 3.62 5.71
C THR A 60 1.62 4.30 4.36
N VAL A 61 1.12 3.52 3.40
CA VAL A 61 0.78 4.01 2.06
C VAL A 61 -0.58 4.69 2.10
N CYS A 62 -0.64 5.92 1.61
CA CYS A 62 -1.84 6.75 1.59
C CYS A 62 -2.06 7.34 0.21
N TRP A 63 -3.28 7.82 -0.04
CA TRP A 63 -3.63 8.52 -1.29
C TRP A 63 -4.24 9.88 -0.95
N PRO A 64 -4.19 10.84 -1.91
CA PRO A 64 -4.65 12.20 -1.64
C PRO A 64 -6.12 12.32 -1.19
N ASN A 65 -6.97 11.33 -1.53
CA ASN A 65 -8.38 11.35 -1.14
C ASN A 65 -8.62 10.85 0.30
N GLY A 66 -7.54 10.55 1.04
CA GLY A 66 -7.66 10.03 2.40
C GLY A 66 -7.67 8.52 2.51
N ALA A 67 -7.63 7.80 1.39
CA ALA A 67 -7.56 6.34 1.44
C ALA A 67 -6.22 5.92 2.03
N ASP A 68 -6.23 4.92 2.89
CA ASP A 68 -5.00 4.34 3.44
C ASP A 68 -5.27 2.89 3.86
N ILE A 69 -4.20 2.17 4.15
CA ILE A 69 -4.29 0.79 4.64
C ILE A 69 -3.27 0.67 5.77
N ALA A 70 -3.72 0.16 6.92
CA ALA A 70 -2.86 0.05 8.09
C ALA A 70 -1.57 -0.73 7.79
N PRO A 71 -0.42 -0.27 8.28
CA PRO A 71 0.85 -0.96 8.00
C PRO A 71 0.87 -2.39 8.50
N GLU A 72 0.19 -2.69 9.61
CA GLU A 72 0.08 -4.06 10.11
C GLU A 72 -0.64 -4.97 9.13
N THR A 73 -1.67 -4.45 8.46
CA THR A 73 -2.41 -5.19 7.44
C THR A 73 -1.50 -5.51 6.26
N LEU A 74 -0.75 -4.51 5.78
CA LEU A 74 0.18 -4.72 4.67
C LEU A 74 1.28 -5.71 5.05
N TYR A 75 1.75 -5.65 6.29
CA TYR A 75 2.83 -6.52 6.75
C TYR A 75 2.40 -8.00 6.77
N LYS A 76 1.12 -8.27 7.05
CA LYS A 76 0.57 -9.63 7.11
C LYS A 76 0.26 -10.22 5.74
N LEU A 77 0.14 -9.41 4.70
CA LEU A 77 -0.16 -9.89 3.37
C LEU A 77 1.03 -10.65 2.79
N GLU A 78 0.75 -11.68 1.98
CA GLU A 78 1.80 -12.38 1.26
C GLU A 78 2.26 -11.51 0.08
N SER A 79 3.55 -11.61 -0.23
CA SER A 79 4.07 -10.92 -1.41
C SER A 79 3.45 -11.49 -2.67
N ALA A 80 3.11 -10.63 -3.64
CA ALA A 80 2.51 -11.03 -4.91
C ALA A 80 3.54 -11.63 -5.88
N THR A 81 4.82 -11.64 -5.51
CA THR A 81 5.87 -12.23 -6.35
C THR A 81 6.72 -13.23 -5.59
#